data_695ee7cc57010a37a5b2500f8aab603f
#
_entry.id   695ee7cc57010a37a5b2500f8aab603f
#
_cell.length_a   1.000
_cell.length_b   1.000
_cell.length_c   1.000
_cell.angle_alpha   90.00
_cell.angle_beta   90.00
_cell.angle_gamma   90.00
#
_symmetry.space_group_name_H-M   'P 1'
#
loop_
_entity.id
_entity.type
_entity.pdbx_description
1 polymer ?
#
loop_
_entity_poly.entity_id
_entity_poly.type
_entity_poly.pdbx_seq_one_letter_code
_entity_poly.pdbx_strand_id
1 'polypeptide(L)'
;MNFLVVGPGAMGCLFAGHLKKAGHQVVILDYKEERANHINGNGISLEGVGGNFNVQLSAVTEKPSLKIHVALVCVKAYQTDEVAQTLSSWLDPDVMVLTLQNGLGNLETLKKILGDKRVLGGVTAEGATVLGPGHVRHAGRGPTIIGPAGSDDGPAANIVSAF
;
A
#
# COMPACT_ATOMS: atom_id res chain seq x y z
N MET A 1 -9.29 -9.80 3.02
CA MET A 1 -8.34 -9.22 4.01
C MET A 1 -8.60 -7.73 4.14
N ASN A 2 -8.02 -7.07 5.18
CA ASN A 2 -8.12 -5.63 5.39
C ASN A 2 -6.74 -5.00 5.17
N PHE A 3 -6.64 -4.08 4.24
CA PHE A 3 -5.40 -3.42 3.85
C PHE A 3 -5.40 -1.95 4.28
N LEU A 4 -4.26 -1.50 4.80
CA LEU A 4 -3.92 -0.09 4.93
C LEU A 4 -2.91 0.25 3.85
N VAL A 5 -3.27 1.08 2.87
CA VAL A 5 -2.33 1.57 1.85
C VAL A 5 -1.83 2.95 2.27
N VAL A 6 -0.54 3.05 2.53
CA VAL A 6 0.09 4.28 3.02
C VAL A 6 0.71 5.05 1.85
N GLY A 7 0.12 6.19 1.54
CA GLY A 7 0.56 7.07 0.45
C GLY A 7 -0.18 6.86 -0.88
N PRO A 8 -1.22 7.67 -1.18
CA PRO A 8 -1.98 7.59 -2.42
C PRO A 8 -1.26 8.25 -3.61
N GLY A 9 -0.02 7.85 -3.83
CA GLY A 9 0.70 8.11 -5.07
C GLY A 9 0.23 7.18 -6.19
N ALA A 10 0.96 7.16 -7.33
CA ALA A 10 0.60 6.34 -8.48
C ALA A 10 0.45 4.85 -8.11
N MET A 11 1.46 4.28 -7.45
CA MET A 11 1.46 2.86 -7.06
C MET A 11 0.48 2.57 -5.94
N GLY A 12 0.37 3.47 -4.94
CA GLY A 12 -0.59 3.31 -3.85
C GLY A 12 -2.04 3.27 -4.34
N CYS A 13 -2.42 4.19 -5.23
CA CYS A 13 -3.75 4.18 -5.85
C CYS A 13 -3.96 2.98 -6.76
N LEU A 14 -2.93 2.57 -7.53
CA LEU A 14 -3.01 1.38 -8.39
C LEU A 14 -3.34 0.12 -7.57
N PHE A 15 -2.52 -0.16 -6.55
CA PHE A 15 -2.73 -1.34 -5.70
C PHE A 15 -4.01 -1.25 -4.88
N ALA A 16 -4.33 -0.07 -4.29
CA ALA A 16 -5.57 0.11 -3.55
C ALA A 16 -6.80 -0.17 -4.42
N GLY A 17 -6.80 0.32 -5.66
CA GLY A 17 -7.87 0.10 -6.62
C GLY A 17 -8.04 -1.37 -6.99
N HIS A 18 -6.95 -2.07 -7.30
CA HIS A 18 -7.00 -3.50 -7.64
C HIS A 18 -7.40 -4.37 -6.44
N LEU A 19 -6.82 -4.15 -5.25
CA LEU A 19 -7.20 -4.86 -4.03
C LEU A 19 -8.69 -4.66 -3.69
N LYS A 20 -9.19 -3.43 -3.83
CA LYS A 20 -10.62 -3.16 -3.61
C LYS A 20 -11.50 -3.87 -4.63
N LYS A 21 -11.12 -3.86 -5.90
CA LYS A 21 -11.83 -4.57 -6.98
C LYS A 21 -11.83 -6.08 -6.77
N ALA A 22 -10.76 -6.64 -6.19
CA ALA A 22 -10.66 -8.06 -5.81
C ALA A 22 -11.49 -8.42 -4.55
N GLY A 23 -12.23 -7.48 -3.96
CA GLY A 23 -13.14 -7.74 -2.85
C GLY A 23 -12.53 -7.54 -1.45
N HIS A 24 -11.33 -6.99 -1.37
CA HIS A 24 -10.70 -6.69 -0.09
C HIS A 24 -11.24 -5.39 0.53
N GLN A 25 -11.17 -5.26 1.85
CA GLN A 25 -11.38 -3.99 2.53
C GLN A 25 -10.07 -3.19 2.44
N VAL A 26 -10.16 -1.97 1.93
CA VAL A 26 -8.99 -1.10 1.73
C VAL A 26 -9.28 0.26 2.31
N VAL A 27 -8.36 0.75 3.12
CA VAL A 27 -8.32 2.13 3.58
C VAL A 27 -6.98 2.75 3.19
N ILE A 28 -7.01 4.00 2.74
CA ILE A 28 -5.81 4.77 2.40
C ILE A 28 -5.45 5.67 3.57
N LEU A 29 -4.16 5.70 3.90
CA LEU A 29 -3.59 6.70 4.80
C LEU A 29 -2.87 7.77 3.96
N ASP A 30 -3.28 9.00 4.13
CA ASP A 30 -2.67 10.17 3.50
C ASP A 30 -2.37 11.24 4.55
N TYR A 31 -1.27 11.98 4.41
CA TYR A 31 -0.98 13.15 5.25
C TYR A 31 -1.71 14.43 4.80
N LYS A 32 -2.33 14.43 3.60
CA LYS A 32 -3.06 15.56 3.01
C LYS A 32 -4.56 15.36 3.14
N GLU A 33 -5.18 16.13 4.03
CA GLU A 33 -6.63 16.08 4.26
C GLU A 33 -7.45 16.35 2.98
N GLU A 34 -7.04 17.34 2.18
CA GLU A 34 -7.72 17.67 0.92
C GLU A 34 -7.78 16.48 -0.03
N ARG A 35 -6.67 15.74 -0.17
CA ARG A 35 -6.61 14.56 -1.05
C ARG A 35 -7.40 13.39 -0.46
N ALA A 36 -7.35 13.19 0.85
CA ALA A 36 -8.16 12.18 1.52
C ALA A 36 -9.66 12.47 1.32
N ASN A 37 -10.09 13.71 1.50
CA ASN A 37 -11.47 14.15 1.27
C ASN A 37 -11.89 13.95 -0.19
N HIS A 38 -11.02 14.25 -1.15
CA HIS A 38 -11.27 14.00 -2.57
C HIS A 38 -11.50 12.51 -2.85
N ILE A 39 -10.65 11.63 -2.32
CA ILE A 39 -10.77 10.18 -2.47
C ILE A 39 -12.05 9.66 -1.79
N ASN A 40 -12.40 10.16 -0.62
CA ASN A 40 -13.64 9.80 0.06
C ASN A 40 -14.90 10.15 -0.76
N GLY A 41 -14.89 11.29 -1.45
CA GLY A 41 -16.02 11.74 -2.28
C GLY A 41 -16.10 11.07 -3.64
N ASN A 42 -14.95 10.78 -4.27
CA ASN A 42 -14.88 10.36 -5.68
C ASN A 42 -14.38 8.92 -5.88
N GLY A 43 -13.82 8.30 -4.84
CA GLY A 43 -13.15 7.02 -4.96
C GLY A 43 -11.80 7.12 -5.66
N ILE A 44 -11.30 5.97 -6.11
CA ILE A 44 -10.13 5.86 -6.98
C ILE A 44 -10.55 5.44 -8.37
N SER A 45 -10.14 6.24 -9.36
CA SER A 45 -10.34 5.95 -10.78
C SER A 45 -9.04 5.42 -11.37
N LEU A 46 -9.12 4.25 -12.00
CA LEU A 46 -8.04 3.64 -12.76
C LEU A 46 -8.42 3.56 -14.24
N GLU A 47 -7.46 3.88 -15.10
CA GLU A 47 -7.56 3.71 -16.54
C GLU A 47 -6.30 3.06 -17.11
N GLY A 48 -6.35 2.51 -18.31
CA GLY A 48 -5.18 2.01 -19.04
C GLY A 48 -5.13 0.49 -19.18
N VAL A 49 -3.93 -0.10 -19.13
CA VAL A 49 -3.74 -1.52 -19.48
C VAL A 49 -4.45 -2.51 -18.56
N GLY A 50 -4.81 -2.10 -17.35
CA GLY A 50 -5.61 -2.88 -16.39
C GLY A 50 -7.13 -2.74 -16.58
N GLY A 51 -7.58 -1.99 -17.59
CA GLY A 51 -8.97 -1.61 -17.82
C GLY A 51 -9.35 -0.31 -17.11
N ASN A 52 -10.56 0.17 -17.39
CA ASN A 52 -11.08 1.41 -16.82
C ASN A 52 -12.13 1.08 -15.78
N PHE A 53 -11.94 1.54 -14.55
CA PHE A 53 -12.91 1.35 -13.46
C PHE A 53 -12.73 2.37 -12.35
N ASN A 54 -13.77 2.53 -11.54
CA ASN A 54 -13.73 3.31 -10.31
C ASN A 54 -14.10 2.40 -9.14
N VAL A 55 -13.47 2.61 -7.99
CA VAL A 55 -13.80 1.92 -6.75
C VAL A 55 -13.96 2.93 -5.61
N GLN A 56 -15.00 2.74 -4.82
CA GLN A 56 -15.21 3.50 -3.59
C GLN A 56 -14.43 2.85 -2.44
N LEU A 57 -13.64 3.65 -1.74
CA LEU A 57 -12.90 3.26 -0.56
C LEU A 57 -12.67 4.48 0.35
N SER A 58 -12.28 4.23 1.58
CA SER A 58 -12.04 5.30 2.55
C SER A 58 -10.57 5.76 2.52
N ALA A 59 -10.38 7.06 2.70
CA ALA A 59 -9.08 7.66 2.95
C ALA A 59 -9.12 8.44 4.26
N VAL A 60 -8.07 8.32 5.06
CA VAL A 60 -7.95 8.92 6.40
C VAL A 60 -6.59 9.60 6.56
N THR A 61 -6.52 10.56 7.48
CA THR A 61 -5.27 11.23 7.87
C THR A 61 -4.77 10.78 9.24
N GLU A 62 -5.56 9.94 9.93
CA GLU A 62 -5.30 9.45 11.26
C GLU A 62 -5.45 7.93 11.31
N LYS A 63 -5.19 7.33 12.48
CA LYS A 63 -5.33 5.89 12.70
C LYS A 63 -6.73 5.41 12.29
N PRO A 64 -6.85 4.47 11.34
CA PRO A 64 -8.15 3.92 10.97
C PRO A 64 -8.75 3.08 12.09
N SER A 65 -10.08 3.08 12.19
CA SER A 65 -10.81 2.20 13.12
C SER A 65 -10.89 0.75 12.63
N LEU A 66 -10.61 0.51 11.36
CA LEU A 66 -10.61 -0.82 10.75
C LEU A 66 -9.45 -1.67 11.30
N LYS A 67 -9.73 -2.90 11.75
CA LYS A 67 -8.66 -3.85 12.06
C LYS A 67 -7.86 -4.18 10.81
N ILE A 68 -6.59 -3.81 10.78
CA ILE A 68 -5.69 -4.01 9.64
C ILE A 68 -5.05 -5.40 9.72
N HIS A 69 -4.88 -6.06 8.59
CA HIS A 69 -4.12 -7.30 8.44
C HIS A 69 -2.77 -7.04 7.74
N VAL A 70 -2.77 -6.14 6.75
CA VAL A 70 -1.57 -5.79 5.98
C VAL A 70 -1.50 -4.28 5.77
N ALA A 71 -0.35 -3.68 6.05
CA ALA A 71 -0.03 -2.32 5.68
C ALA A 71 0.91 -2.32 4.47
N LEU A 72 0.47 -1.72 3.35
CA LEU A 72 1.27 -1.57 2.13
C LEU A 72 1.86 -0.16 2.08
N VAL A 73 3.19 -0.05 2.19
CA VAL A 73 3.90 1.23 2.20
C VAL A 73 4.27 1.64 0.77
N CYS A 74 3.65 2.74 0.31
CA CYS A 74 3.80 3.30 -1.04
C CYS A 74 4.25 4.77 -1.06
N VAL A 75 4.75 5.28 0.06
CA VAL A 75 5.29 6.64 0.13
C VAL A 75 6.64 6.75 -0.58
N LYS A 76 7.13 7.97 -0.79
CA LYS A 76 8.50 8.19 -1.28
C LYS A 76 9.52 7.79 -0.21
N ALA A 77 10.69 7.30 -0.64
CA ALA A 77 11.72 6.76 0.25
C ALA A 77 12.10 7.68 1.42
N TYR A 78 12.14 9.00 1.21
CA TYR A 78 12.45 9.98 2.25
C TYR A 78 11.39 10.06 3.37
N GLN A 79 10.20 9.49 3.18
CA GLN A 79 9.12 9.45 4.18
C GLN A 79 9.06 8.12 4.94
N THR A 80 9.90 7.15 4.57
CA THR A 80 9.81 5.77 5.11
C THR A 80 10.02 5.73 6.61
N ASP A 81 10.96 6.50 7.15
CA ASP A 81 11.24 6.52 8.60
C ASP A 81 10.05 7.06 9.40
N GLU A 82 9.51 8.21 9.00
CA GLU A 82 8.34 8.83 9.64
C GLU A 82 7.11 7.91 9.61
N VAL A 83 6.85 7.30 8.45
CA VAL A 83 5.77 6.33 8.30
C VAL A 83 5.99 5.11 9.19
N ALA A 84 7.20 4.57 9.25
CA ALA A 84 7.52 3.42 10.10
C ALA A 84 7.27 3.72 11.58
N GLN A 85 7.66 4.91 12.06
CA GLN A 85 7.39 5.36 13.44
C GLN A 85 5.88 5.44 13.71
N THR A 86 5.13 6.04 12.79
CA THR A 86 3.67 6.13 12.88
C THR A 86 3.03 4.73 12.95
N LEU A 87 3.39 3.85 12.03
CA LEU A 87 2.87 2.49 11.97
C LEU A 87 3.24 1.67 13.21
N SER A 88 4.44 1.89 13.79
CA SER A 88 4.87 1.23 15.03
C SER A 88 3.95 1.55 16.20
N SER A 89 3.43 2.75 16.27
CA SER A 89 2.51 3.18 17.34
C SER A 89 1.05 2.78 17.10
N TRP A 90 0.66 2.45 15.85
CA TRP A 90 -0.72 2.24 15.45
C TRP A 90 -1.09 0.78 15.22
N LEU A 91 -0.17 -0.01 14.68
CA LEU A 91 -0.47 -1.35 14.22
C LEU A 91 -0.24 -2.39 15.32
N ASP A 92 -1.16 -3.32 15.42
CA ASP A 92 -0.98 -4.49 16.27
C ASP A 92 0.26 -5.30 15.84
N PRO A 93 0.91 -6.04 16.75
CA PRO A 93 2.17 -6.75 16.47
C PRO A 93 2.05 -7.83 15.37
N ASP A 94 0.85 -8.35 15.12
CA ASP A 94 0.54 -9.37 14.12
C ASP A 94 0.28 -8.82 12.71
N VAL A 95 0.21 -7.48 12.55
CA VAL A 95 0.00 -6.85 11.26
C VAL A 95 1.28 -6.94 10.43
N MET A 96 1.17 -7.49 9.22
CA MET A 96 2.27 -7.55 8.26
C MET A 96 2.44 -6.21 7.55
N VAL A 97 3.68 -5.82 7.31
CA VAL A 97 4.01 -4.58 6.59
C VAL A 97 4.76 -4.93 5.32
N LEU A 98 4.18 -4.59 4.18
CA LEU A 98 4.76 -4.83 2.86
C LEU A 98 5.28 -3.52 2.26
N THR A 99 6.50 -3.53 1.74
CA THR A 99 7.02 -2.43 0.92
C THR A 99 7.32 -2.89 -0.50
N LEU A 100 6.84 -2.13 -1.46
CA LEU A 100 7.16 -2.23 -2.90
C LEU A 100 7.87 -0.95 -3.39
N GLN A 101 8.43 -0.18 -2.45
CA GLN A 101 9.13 1.07 -2.77
C GLN A 101 10.42 0.80 -3.53
N ASN A 102 10.69 1.63 -4.54
CA ASN A 102 11.97 1.63 -5.23
C ASN A 102 13.07 2.21 -4.33
N GLY A 103 14.30 1.77 -4.58
CA GLY A 103 15.50 2.25 -3.87
C GLY A 103 15.91 1.37 -2.70
N LEU A 104 17.16 1.55 -2.30
CA LEU A 104 17.77 0.83 -1.18
C LEU A 104 17.43 1.50 0.16
N GLY A 105 17.48 0.73 1.24
CA GLY A 105 17.33 1.23 2.61
C GLY A 105 15.89 1.28 3.14
N ASN A 106 14.87 1.23 2.27
CA ASN A 106 13.47 1.26 2.73
C ASN A 106 13.10 0.04 3.59
N LEU A 107 13.50 -1.14 3.12
CA LEU A 107 13.24 -2.40 3.80
C LEU A 107 13.96 -2.45 5.15
N GLU A 108 15.21 -2.05 5.18
CA GLU A 108 16.06 -2.01 6.39
C GLU A 108 15.49 -1.04 7.42
N THR A 109 15.03 0.14 6.97
CA THR A 109 14.39 1.14 7.85
C THR A 109 13.11 0.59 8.48
N LEU A 110 12.24 -0.02 7.67
CA LEU A 110 11.00 -0.63 8.17
C LEU A 110 11.30 -1.76 9.16
N LYS A 111 12.26 -2.64 8.86
CA LYS A 111 12.66 -3.73 9.75
C LYS A 111 13.23 -3.24 11.08
N LYS A 112 14.09 -2.24 11.03
CA LYS A 112 14.71 -1.65 12.22
C LYS A 112 13.67 -1.11 13.22
N ILE A 113 12.59 -0.52 12.70
CA ILE A 113 11.56 0.14 13.53
C ILE A 113 10.43 -0.83 13.90
N LEU A 114 10.00 -1.65 12.96
CA LEU A 114 8.81 -2.51 13.11
C LEU A 114 9.15 -3.96 13.51
N GLY A 115 10.40 -4.37 13.33
CA GLY A 115 10.87 -5.74 13.57
C GLY A 115 10.88 -6.61 12.32
N ASP A 116 11.90 -7.46 12.22
CA ASP A 116 12.20 -8.27 11.03
C ASP A 116 11.05 -9.21 10.60
N LYS A 117 10.36 -9.79 11.59
CA LYS A 117 9.39 -10.89 11.36
C LYS A 117 8.10 -10.44 10.68
N ARG A 118 7.78 -9.15 10.72
CA ARG A 118 6.52 -8.63 10.17
C ARG A 118 6.70 -7.78 8.92
N VAL A 119 7.94 -7.59 8.45
CA VAL A 119 8.21 -6.78 7.28
C VAL A 119 8.54 -7.65 6.08
N LEU A 120 7.76 -7.48 5.02
CA LEU A 120 7.94 -8.09 3.72
C LEU A 120 8.48 -7.08 2.74
N GLY A 121 9.39 -7.51 1.91
CA GLY A 121 9.87 -6.75 0.76
C GLY A 121 9.32 -7.33 -0.54
N GLY A 122 9.25 -6.49 -1.55
CA GLY A 122 8.93 -6.97 -2.89
C GLY A 122 9.40 -6.00 -3.96
N VAL A 123 9.37 -6.49 -5.18
CA VAL A 123 9.63 -5.70 -6.38
C VAL A 123 8.45 -5.84 -7.33
N THR A 124 8.14 -4.77 -8.02
CA THR A 124 7.04 -4.76 -8.98
C THR A 124 7.50 -4.18 -10.32
N ALA A 125 7.06 -4.81 -11.40
CA ALA A 125 7.20 -4.30 -12.76
C ALA A 125 5.90 -3.61 -13.25
N GLU A 126 4.94 -3.36 -12.35
CA GLU A 126 3.78 -2.53 -12.63
C GLU A 126 4.19 -1.07 -12.81
N GLY A 127 3.61 -0.40 -13.79
CA GLY A 127 3.83 1.01 -14.06
C GLY A 127 2.55 1.83 -13.89
N ALA A 128 2.65 2.94 -13.17
CA ALA A 128 1.50 3.82 -12.96
C ALA A 128 1.89 5.30 -13.02
N THR A 129 0.97 6.14 -13.49
CA THR A 129 1.14 7.60 -13.56
C THR A 129 -0.07 8.28 -12.94
N VAL A 130 0.19 9.25 -12.05
CA VAL A 130 -0.88 10.08 -11.46
C VAL A 130 -1.41 11.04 -12.52
N LEU A 131 -2.73 11.06 -12.72
CA LEU A 131 -3.44 12.01 -13.58
C LEU A 131 -4.12 13.12 -12.75
N GLY A 132 -4.43 12.82 -11.50
CA GLY A 132 -5.05 13.73 -10.54
C GLY A 132 -5.21 13.05 -9.18
N PRO A 133 -5.76 13.75 -8.16
CA PRO A 133 -6.09 13.14 -6.88
C PRO A 133 -7.00 11.92 -7.05
N GLY A 134 -6.57 10.75 -6.59
CA GLY A 134 -7.34 9.51 -6.75
C GLY A 134 -7.51 9.03 -8.20
N HIS A 135 -6.89 9.68 -9.20
CA HIS A 135 -6.98 9.29 -10.61
C HIS A 135 -5.61 8.88 -11.14
N VAL A 136 -5.49 7.64 -11.61
CA VAL A 136 -4.24 7.01 -11.99
C VAL A 136 -4.39 6.27 -13.32
N ARG A 137 -3.40 6.43 -14.19
CA ARG A 137 -3.23 5.58 -15.39
C ARG A 137 -2.33 4.41 -15.05
N HIS A 138 -2.83 3.20 -15.25
CA HIS A 138 -2.05 1.97 -15.28
C HIS A 138 -1.28 1.91 -16.61
N ALA A 139 -0.02 2.33 -16.59
CA ALA A 139 0.78 2.56 -17.79
C ALA A 139 1.52 1.32 -18.31
N GLY A 140 1.79 0.35 -17.43
CA GLY A 140 2.49 -0.88 -17.76
C GLY A 140 2.14 -2.00 -16.81
N ARG A 141 2.04 -3.22 -17.30
CA ARG A 141 1.74 -4.41 -16.53
C ARG A 141 2.93 -5.34 -16.44
N GLY A 142 3.20 -5.84 -15.26
CA GLY A 142 4.27 -6.80 -15.04
C GLY A 142 4.13 -7.51 -13.69
N PRO A 143 4.99 -8.51 -13.43
CA PRO A 143 4.92 -9.28 -12.21
C PRO A 143 5.23 -8.42 -10.97
N THR A 144 4.57 -8.75 -9.88
CA THR A 144 4.93 -8.31 -8.54
C THR A 144 5.42 -9.53 -7.76
N ILE A 145 6.65 -9.48 -7.28
CA ILE A 145 7.29 -10.56 -6.52
C ILE A 145 7.42 -10.08 -5.08
N ILE A 146 6.86 -10.83 -4.15
CA ILE A 146 6.87 -10.53 -2.72
C ILE A 146 7.56 -11.70 -2.01
N GLY A 147 8.42 -11.38 -1.07
CA GLY A 147 9.09 -12.39 -0.27
C GLY A 147 9.36 -11.91 1.15
N PRO A 148 9.61 -12.86 2.08
CA PRO A 148 10.12 -12.51 3.38
C PRO A 148 11.51 -11.88 3.20
N ALA A 149 11.81 -10.93 4.03
CA ALA A 149 13.15 -10.35 4.07
C ALA A 149 14.16 -11.25 4.82
N GLY A 150 13.88 -12.56 4.90
CA GLY A 150 14.64 -13.62 5.56
C GLY A 150 14.18 -15.01 5.05
N SER A 151 14.61 -16.07 5.69
CA SER A 151 14.45 -17.47 5.23
C SER A 151 13.11 -18.15 5.60
N ASP A 152 12.08 -17.42 6.08
CA ASP A 152 10.82 -18.03 6.51
C ASP A 152 9.64 -17.55 5.63
N ASP A 153 9.10 -18.47 4.83
CA ASP A 153 8.08 -18.19 3.82
C ASP A 153 6.62 -18.13 4.35
N GLY A 154 6.39 -18.40 5.63
CA GLY A 154 5.05 -18.66 6.19
C GLY A 154 4.00 -17.54 5.98
N PRO A 155 4.22 -16.29 6.39
CA PRO A 155 3.20 -15.23 6.28
C PRO A 155 3.04 -14.65 4.87
N ALA A 156 4.06 -14.77 4.01
CA ALA A 156 4.08 -14.19 2.67
C ALA A 156 3.05 -14.83 1.72
N ALA A 157 2.84 -16.14 1.83
CA ALA A 157 1.99 -16.90 0.91
C ALA A 157 0.54 -16.37 0.85
N ASN A 158 -0.05 -16.03 2.00
CA ASN A 158 -1.42 -15.49 2.06
C ASN A 158 -1.53 -14.07 1.48
N ILE A 159 -0.45 -13.30 1.56
CA ILE A 159 -0.41 -11.93 1.04
C ILE A 159 -0.24 -11.96 -0.48
N VAL A 160 0.64 -12.83 -0.99
CA VAL A 160 0.88 -13.01 -2.43
C VAL A 160 -0.41 -13.36 -3.17
N SER A 161 -1.29 -14.18 -2.58
CA SER A 161 -2.57 -14.53 -3.21
C SER A 161 -3.59 -13.39 -3.31
N ALA A 162 -3.35 -12.26 -2.64
CA ALA A 162 -4.22 -11.09 -2.68
C ALA A 162 -3.84 -10.08 -3.80
N PHE A 163 -2.64 -10.22 -4.37
CA PHE A 163 -2.11 -9.39 -5.46
C PHE A 163 -2.24 -10.08 -6.82
#